data_8b423c46dee4adb580068010e69357fa
#
_entry.id   8b423c46dee4adb580068010e69357fa
#
_cell.length_a   1.000
_cell.length_b   1.000
_cell.length_c   1.000
_cell.angle_alpha   90.00
_cell.angle_beta   90.00
_cell.angle_gamma   90.00
#
_symmetry.space_group_name_H-M   'P 1'
#
loop_
_entity.id
_entity.type
_entity.pdbx_description
1 polymer ?
#
loop_
_entity_poly.entity_id
_entity_poly.type
_entity_poly.pdbx_seq_one_letter_code
_entity_poly.pdbx_strand_id
1 'polypeptide(L)'
;MIAGVLKESGGEKRVALLPGETAAVIKLGLNVVVEEGAGAGAFSTDEEYRSAGASVVSRKDVISGAALLFTVNPPVTDDISLFREGQILFTVLDPTGNRDWLERARNRGLTVLALDLVPRITRAQSMDILSSMATVAGYKAVLEAA
;
A
#
# COMPACT_ATOMS: atom_id res chain seq x y z
N MET A 1 15.60 6.03 -6.11
CA MET A 1 14.50 5.09 -6.40
C MET A 1 13.20 5.78 -5.97
N ILE A 2 12.09 5.57 -6.69
CA ILE A 2 10.80 6.19 -6.40
C ILE A 2 9.86 5.15 -5.79
N ALA A 3 9.25 5.49 -4.66
CA ALA A 3 8.20 4.74 -3.98
C ALA A 3 6.85 5.43 -4.24
N GLY A 4 5.85 4.69 -4.63
CA GLY A 4 4.51 5.17 -4.97
C GLY A 4 3.45 4.66 -3.99
N VAL A 5 2.56 5.54 -3.56
CA VAL A 5 1.40 5.20 -2.73
C VAL A 5 0.15 5.44 -3.54
N LEU A 6 -0.64 4.39 -3.72
CA LEU A 6 -1.90 4.46 -4.46
C LEU A 6 -3.09 4.69 -3.53
N LYS A 7 -4.09 5.36 -4.05
CA LYS A 7 -5.40 5.45 -3.41
C LYS A 7 -6.10 4.10 -3.52
N GLU A 8 -6.67 3.67 -2.41
CA GLU A 8 -7.44 2.42 -2.35
C GLU A 8 -8.76 2.53 -3.10
N SER A 9 -9.25 1.39 -3.55
CA SER A 9 -10.55 1.24 -4.23
C SER A 9 -11.54 0.44 -3.37
N GLY A 10 -12.76 0.26 -3.86
CA GLY A 10 -13.73 -0.63 -3.21
C GLY A 10 -14.25 -0.18 -1.85
N GLY A 11 -14.12 1.11 -1.50
CA GLY A 11 -14.56 1.65 -0.20
C GLY A 11 -13.56 1.46 0.94
N GLU A 12 -12.35 0.96 0.67
CA GLU A 12 -11.28 0.92 1.65
C GLU A 12 -10.87 2.35 2.02
N LYS A 13 -10.84 2.64 3.31
CA LYS A 13 -10.54 3.97 3.85
C LYS A 13 -9.09 4.13 4.31
N ARG A 14 -8.40 3.00 4.52
CA ARG A 14 -6.99 3.03 4.90
C ARG A 14 -6.14 3.46 3.71
N VAL A 15 -4.92 3.84 3.99
CA VAL A 15 -3.87 4.09 3.00
C VAL A 15 -2.60 3.34 3.45
N ALA A 16 -1.81 2.89 2.51
CA ALA A 16 -0.64 2.05 2.83
C ALA A 16 0.44 2.79 3.62
N LEU A 17 0.64 4.08 3.37
CA LEU A 17 1.56 4.94 4.13
C LEU A 17 0.86 6.25 4.47
N LEU A 18 0.81 6.59 5.75
CA LEU A 18 0.40 7.91 6.23
C LEU A 18 1.55 8.94 6.07
N PRO A 19 1.30 10.23 6.20
CA PRO A 19 2.36 11.26 6.06
C PRO A 19 3.59 11.01 6.95
N GLY A 20 3.39 10.53 8.19
CA GLY A 20 4.48 10.20 9.12
C GLY A 20 5.37 9.08 8.59
N GLU A 21 4.79 7.98 8.12
CA GLU A 21 5.50 6.85 7.53
C GLU A 21 6.15 7.24 6.19
N THR A 22 5.49 8.10 5.41
CA THR A 22 6.04 8.67 4.19
C THR A 22 7.35 9.43 4.47
N ALA A 23 7.37 10.26 5.50
CA ALA A 23 8.60 10.95 5.94
C ALA A 23 9.70 9.96 6.37
N ALA A 24 9.34 8.84 7.00
CA ALA A 24 10.29 7.80 7.36
C ALA A 24 10.90 7.12 6.13
N VAL A 25 10.09 6.82 5.11
CA VAL A 25 10.55 6.24 3.83
C VAL A 25 11.50 7.21 3.11
N ILE A 26 11.21 8.51 3.12
CA ILE A 26 12.08 9.54 2.54
C ILE A 26 13.44 9.58 3.25
N LYS A 27 13.47 9.43 4.58
CA LYS A 27 14.73 9.36 5.34
C LYS A 27 15.60 8.15 4.98
N LEU A 28 15.01 7.10 4.40
CA LEU A 28 15.76 5.96 3.85
C LEU A 28 16.37 6.25 2.47
N GLY A 29 16.24 7.47 1.95
CA GLY A 29 16.80 7.88 0.67
C GLY A 29 15.92 7.61 -0.54
N LEU A 30 14.63 7.34 -0.34
CA LEU A 30 13.65 7.16 -1.41
C LEU A 30 12.90 8.46 -1.68
N ASN A 31 12.62 8.76 -2.94
CA ASN A 31 11.63 9.77 -3.30
C ASN A 31 10.23 9.14 -3.22
N VAL A 32 9.28 9.84 -2.63
CA VAL A 32 7.90 9.32 -2.50
C VAL A 32 6.96 10.14 -3.36
N VAL A 33 6.14 9.45 -4.13
CA VAL A 33 5.00 10.01 -4.88
C VAL A 33 3.71 9.40 -4.34
N VAL A 34 2.69 10.21 -4.13
CA VAL A 34 1.40 9.81 -3.57
C VAL A 34 0.30 10.17 -4.55
N GLU A 35 -0.66 9.29 -4.76
CA GLU A 35 -1.84 9.58 -5.57
C GLU A 35 -2.70 10.64 -4.88
N GLU A 36 -3.19 11.60 -5.65
CA GLU A 36 -4.08 12.66 -5.17
C GLU A 36 -5.29 12.09 -4.42
N GLY A 37 -5.52 12.58 -3.20
CA GLY A 37 -6.59 12.13 -2.32
C GLY A 37 -6.42 10.72 -1.75
N ALA A 38 -5.24 10.10 -1.82
CA ALA A 38 -5.01 8.75 -1.28
C ALA A 38 -5.25 8.66 0.22
N GLY A 39 -4.90 9.69 0.99
CA GLY A 39 -5.07 9.73 2.44
C GLY A 39 -6.43 10.18 2.92
N ALA A 40 -7.33 10.65 2.03
CA ALA A 40 -8.58 11.29 2.44
C ALA A 40 -9.48 10.40 3.32
N GLY A 41 -9.54 9.10 3.03
CA GLY A 41 -10.29 8.12 3.83
C GLY A 41 -9.68 7.87 5.21
N ALA A 42 -8.40 8.13 5.38
CA ALA A 42 -7.62 8.01 6.62
C ALA A 42 -7.40 9.36 7.32
N PHE A 43 -8.21 10.38 6.97
CA PHE A 43 -8.13 11.74 7.52
C PHE A 43 -6.79 12.45 7.31
N SER A 44 -6.07 12.09 6.25
CA SER A 44 -4.82 12.73 5.85
C SER A 44 -4.99 13.46 4.52
N THR A 45 -4.56 14.70 4.49
CA THR A 45 -4.68 15.60 3.33
C THR A 45 -3.47 15.51 2.42
N ASP A 46 -3.63 15.90 1.16
CA ASP A 46 -2.53 15.99 0.20
C ASP A 46 -1.45 16.98 0.66
N GLU A 47 -1.84 18.03 1.38
CA GLU A 47 -0.90 19.02 1.91
C GLU A 47 -0.01 18.45 3.03
N GLU A 48 -0.55 17.58 3.86
CA GLU A 48 0.25 16.88 4.87
C GLU A 48 1.30 15.95 4.21
N TYR A 49 0.97 15.30 3.10
CA TYR A 49 1.95 14.52 2.32
C TYR A 49 3.02 15.42 1.70
N ARG A 50 2.65 16.58 1.14
CA ARG A 50 3.62 17.55 0.62
C ARG A 50 4.52 18.07 1.73
N SER A 51 3.97 18.38 2.89
CA SER A 51 4.72 18.82 4.07
C SER A 51 5.67 17.74 4.59
N ALA A 52 5.31 16.46 4.43
CA ALA A 52 6.18 15.32 4.74
C ALA A 52 7.29 15.10 3.70
N GLY A 53 7.30 15.85 2.60
CA GLY A 53 8.31 15.80 1.54
C GLY A 53 7.94 14.93 0.34
N ALA A 54 6.70 14.43 0.23
CA ALA A 54 6.23 13.69 -0.92
C ALA A 54 5.73 14.61 -2.04
N SER A 55 5.73 14.11 -3.27
CA SER A 55 5.02 14.73 -4.39
C SER A 55 3.64 14.09 -4.54
N VAL A 56 2.59 14.90 -4.69
CA VAL A 56 1.23 14.43 -4.95
C VAL A 56 0.94 14.56 -6.43
N VAL A 57 0.59 13.44 -7.07
CA VAL A 57 0.46 13.33 -8.53
C VAL A 57 -0.72 12.44 -8.91
N SER A 58 -1.03 12.33 -10.22
CA SER A 58 -2.11 11.46 -10.70
C SER A 58 -1.79 9.97 -10.49
N ARG A 59 -2.83 9.12 -10.41
CA ARG A 59 -2.70 7.66 -10.33
C ARG A 59 -1.77 7.10 -11.41
N LYS A 60 -1.95 7.56 -12.65
CA LYS A 60 -1.14 7.12 -13.79
C LYS A 60 0.34 7.46 -13.60
N ASP A 61 0.63 8.66 -13.10
CA ASP A 61 2.01 9.09 -12.86
C ASP A 61 2.65 8.33 -11.70
N VAL A 62 1.88 8.01 -10.65
CA VAL A 62 2.36 7.13 -9.57
C VAL A 62 2.75 5.76 -10.13
N ILE A 63 1.84 5.10 -10.86
CA ILE A 63 2.08 3.75 -11.39
C ILE A 63 3.25 3.75 -12.38
N SER A 64 3.28 4.71 -13.32
CA SER A 64 4.33 4.74 -14.34
C SER A 64 5.69 5.18 -13.80
N GLY A 65 5.75 5.99 -12.76
CA GLY A 65 6.97 6.57 -12.21
C GLY A 65 7.65 5.73 -11.14
N ALA A 66 6.87 5.06 -10.28
CA ALA A 66 7.41 4.37 -9.12
C ALA A 66 8.05 3.01 -9.47
N ALA A 67 9.12 2.66 -8.78
CA ALA A 67 9.72 1.33 -8.82
C ALA A 67 9.13 0.41 -7.74
N LEU A 68 8.80 0.99 -6.59
CA LEU A 68 8.13 0.32 -5.47
C LEU A 68 6.74 0.91 -5.35
N LEU A 69 5.73 0.08 -5.19
CA LEU A 69 4.34 0.51 -5.01
C LEU A 69 3.77 -0.07 -3.72
N PHE A 70 3.01 0.73 -3.01
CA PHE A 70 2.40 0.38 -1.74
C PHE A 70 0.89 0.55 -1.82
N THR A 71 0.18 -0.54 -1.51
CA THR A 71 -1.29 -0.57 -1.40
C THR A 71 -1.71 -1.42 -0.22
N VAL A 72 -2.88 -1.20 0.32
CA VAL A 72 -3.50 -2.08 1.32
C VAL A 72 -4.06 -3.31 0.61
N ASN A 73 -4.89 -3.11 -0.41
CA ASN A 73 -5.45 -4.20 -1.23
C ASN A 73 -4.82 -4.22 -2.62
N PRO A 74 -4.88 -5.34 -3.36
CA PRO A 74 -4.44 -5.36 -4.75
C PRO A 74 -5.14 -4.27 -5.56
N PRO A 75 -4.40 -3.52 -6.39
CA PRO A 75 -5.01 -2.57 -7.31
C PRO A 75 -6.03 -3.23 -8.23
N VAL A 76 -7.01 -2.46 -8.72
CA VAL A 76 -8.01 -3.01 -9.65
C VAL A 76 -7.33 -3.60 -10.89
N THR A 77 -7.95 -4.63 -11.46
CA THR A 77 -7.36 -5.43 -12.54
C THR A 77 -6.97 -4.58 -13.75
N ASP A 78 -7.72 -3.52 -14.05
CA ASP A 78 -7.46 -2.62 -15.17
C ASP A 78 -6.15 -1.84 -15.02
N ASP A 79 -5.76 -1.54 -13.79
CA ASP A 79 -4.49 -0.87 -13.50
C ASP A 79 -3.27 -1.71 -13.89
N ILE A 80 -3.41 -3.05 -13.92
CA ILE A 80 -2.29 -3.96 -14.25
C ILE A 80 -1.68 -3.61 -15.60
N SER A 81 -2.47 -3.12 -16.53
CA SER A 81 -1.99 -2.67 -17.85
C SER A 81 -1.04 -1.48 -17.78
N LEU A 82 -1.14 -0.65 -16.73
CA LEU A 82 -0.32 0.55 -16.52
C LEU A 82 1.02 0.24 -15.86
N PHE A 83 1.14 -0.92 -15.19
CA PHE A 83 2.40 -1.31 -14.56
C PHE A 83 3.46 -1.64 -15.58
N ARG A 84 4.71 -1.48 -15.19
CA ARG A 84 5.89 -1.86 -15.98
C ARG A 84 6.51 -3.14 -15.43
N GLU A 85 7.14 -3.90 -16.30
CA GLU A 85 7.94 -5.06 -15.91
C GLU A 85 9.00 -4.67 -14.85
N GLY A 86 9.20 -5.53 -13.87
CA GLY A 86 10.18 -5.34 -12.80
C GLY A 86 9.76 -4.43 -11.66
N GLN A 87 8.56 -3.84 -11.69
CA GLN A 87 8.04 -3.10 -10.53
C GLN A 87 7.72 -4.05 -9.36
N ILE A 88 7.88 -3.54 -8.14
CA ILE A 88 7.61 -4.29 -6.91
C ILE A 88 6.37 -3.69 -6.25
N LEU A 89 5.39 -4.54 -5.97
CA LEU A 89 4.15 -4.16 -5.26
C LEU A 89 4.12 -4.81 -3.89
N PHE A 90 3.91 -3.99 -2.86
CA PHE A 90 3.61 -4.41 -1.49
C PHE A 90 2.10 -4.30 -1.25
N THR A 91 1.44 -5.39 -0.90
CA THR A 91 -0.01 -5.42 -0.72
C THR A 91 -0.44 -6.59 0.17
N VAL A 92 -1.63 -6.51 0.76
CA VAL A 92 -2.34 -7.67 1.32
C VAL A 92 -3.03 -8.37 0.18
N LEU A 93 -2.59 -9.56 -0.19
CA LEU A 93 -2.94 -10.13 -1.49
C LEU A 93 -4.09 -11.14 -1.45
N ASP A 94 -4.20 -11.94 -0.39
CA ASP A 94 -5.02 -13.16 -0.39
C ASP A 94 -4.83 -13.96 -1.70
N PRO A 95 -3.71 -14.68 -1.88
CA PRO A 95 -3.40 -15.34 -3.14
C PRO A 95 -4.43 -16.37 -3.58
N THR A 96 -5.20 -16.91 -2.62
CA THR A 96 -6.23 -17.92 -2.91
C THR A 96 -7.46 -17.28 -3.55
N GLY A 97 -7.87 -16.11 -3.05
CA GLY A 97 -9.02 -15.37 -3.57
C GLY A 97 -8.70 -14.57 -4.84
N ASN A 98 -7.42 -14.26 -5.10
CA ASN A 98 -7.00 -13.34 -6.18
C ASN A 98 -6.15 -14.01 -7.27
N ARG A 99 -6.47 -15.26 -7.65
CA ARG A 99 -5.69 -16.04 -8.64
C ARG A 99 -5.59 -15.36 -10.00
N ASP A 100 -6.70 -14.88 -10.54
CA ASP A 100 -6.75 -14.23 -11.86
C ASP A 100 -5.91 -12.94 -11.86
N TRP A 101 -5.97 -12.19 -10.77
CA TRP A 101 -5.16 -11.00 -10.58
C TRP A 101 -3.65 -11.36 -10.57
N LEU A 102 -3.29 -12.41 -9.86
CA LEU A 102 -1.91 -12.91 -9.80
C LEU A 102 -1.37 -13.35 -11.16
N GLU A 103 -2.18 -14.07 -11.95
CA GLU A 103 -1.78 -14.48 -13.30
C GLU A 103 -1.50 -13.27 -14.18
N ARG A 104 -2.34 -12.25 -14.12
CA ARG A 104 -2.13 -11.01 -14.88
C ARG A 104 -0.89 -10.25 -14.41
N ALA A 105 -0.67 -10.15 -13.09
CA ALA A 105 0.52 -9.54 -12.50
C ALA A 105 1.80 -10.28 -12.93
N ARG A 106 1.78 -11.64 -12.90
CA ARG A 106 2.87 -12.48 -13.40
C ARG A 106 3.16 -12.23 -14.88
N ASN A 107 2.11 -12.21 -15.72
CA ASN A 107 2.25 -11.99 -17.16
C ASN A 107 2.79 -10.58 -17.47
N ARG A 108 2.58 -9.63 -16.55
CA ARG A 108 3.13 -8.28 -16.66
C ARG A 108 4.55 -8.16 -16.11
N GLY A 109 5.10 -9.23 -15.51
CA GLY A 109 6.44 -9.24 -14.92
C GLY A 109 6.55 -8.47 -13.61
N LEU A 110 5.45 -8.39 -12.83
CA LEU A 110 5.46 -7.76 -11.51
C LEU A 110 6.07 -8.69 -10.46
N THR A 111 6.80 -8.12 -9.51
CA THR A 111 7.15 -8.77 -8.25
C THR A 111 6.15 -8.34 -7.18
N VAL A 112 5.42 -9.29 -6.59
CA VAL A 112 4.44 -8.98 -5.55
C VAL A 112 4.91 -9.52 -4.21
N LEU A 113 4.99 -8.64 -3.22
CA LEU A 113 5.27 -8.97 -1.82
C LEU A 113 3.95 -8.98 -1.05
N ALA A 114 3.42 -10.18 -0.84
CA ALA A 114 2.16 -10.41 -0.14
C ALA A 114 2.38 -10.30 1.37
N LEU A 115 1.93 -9.20 1.97
CA LEU A 115 2.16 -8.90 3.38
C LEU A 115 1.37 -9.80 4.33
N ASP A 116 0.28 -10.39 3.86
CA ASP A 116 -0.50 -11.41 4.57
C ASP A 116 0.19 -12.78 4.64
N LEU A 117 1.22 -13.01 3.82
CA LEU A 117 2.04 -14.23 3.85
C LEU A 117 3.33 -14.08 4.65
N VAL A 118 3.55 -12.96 5.33
CA VAL A 118 4.69 -12.79 6.24
C VAL A 118 4.60 -13.85 7.35
N PRO A 119 5.67 -14.68 7.54
CA PRO A 119 5.61 -15.78 8.49
C PRO A 119 5.51 -15.26 9.93
N ARG A 120 4.67 -15.90 10.76
CA ARG A 120 4.46 -15.54 12.18
C ARG A 120 5.57 -16.11 13.07
N ILE A 121 6.78 -15.59 12.89
CA ILE A 121 7.95 -15.93 13.70
C ILE A 121 8.47 -14.68 14.41
N THR A 122 9.20 -14.85 15.50
CA THR A 122 9.72 -13.73 16.32
C THR A 122 10.45 -12.68 15.50
N ARG A 123 11.28 -13.11 14.53
CA ARG A 123 12.06 -12.21 13.67
C ARG A 123 11.17 -11.33 12.76
N ALA A 124 9.98 -11.80 12.41
CA ALA A 124 9.07 -11.12 11.49
C ALA A 124 7.94 -10.36 12.21
N GLN A 125 7.89 -10.37 13.54
CA GLN A 125 6.82 -9.73 14.32
C GLN A 125 6.62 -8.24 13.99
N SER A 126 7.71 -7.50 13.74
CA SER A 126 7.64 -6.09 13.36
C SER A 126 7.06 -5.84 11.98
N MET A 127 6.95 -6.87 11.14
CA MET A 127 6.39 -6.84 9.79
C MET A 127 5.00 -7.48 9.70
N ASP A 128 4.49 -8.05 10.81
CA ASP A 128 3.19 -8.73 10.85
C ASP A 128 2.05 -7.71 10.95
N ILE A 129 1.58 -7.28 9.78
CA ILE A 129 0.47 -6.34 9.67
C ILE A 129 -0.87 -6.93 10.14
N LEU A 130 -1.07 -8.25 10.02
CA LEU A 130 -2.31 -8.90 10.43
C LEU A 130 -2.47 -8.87 11.94
N SER A 131 -1.42 -9.16 12.71
CA SER A 131 -1.43 -9.05 14.17
C SER A 131 -1.63 -7.61 14.63
N SER A 132 -0.98 -6.65 13.99
CA SER A 132 -1.17 -5.22 14.28
C SER A 132 -2.63 -4.80 14.08
N MET A 133 -3.25 -5.17 12.96
CA MET A 133 -4.65 -4.84 12.68
C MET A 133 -5.63 -5.59 13.59
N ALA A 134 -5.35 -6.84 13.95
CA ALA A 134 -6.17 -7.62 14.88
C ALA A 134 -6.22 -6.98 16.27
N THR A 135 -5.12 -6.37 16.73
CA THR A 135 -5.08 -5.65 18.00
C THR A 135 -6.05 -4.46 18.01
N VAL A 136 -6.04 -3.66 16.93
CA VAL A 136 -6.97 -2.52 16.78
C VAL A 136 -8.42 -2.98 16.72
N ALA A 137 -8.70 -4.02 15.92
CA ALA A 137 -10.04 -4.59 15.78
C ALA A 137 -10.58 -5.14 17.11
N GLY A 138 -9.75 -5.88 17.86
CA GLY A 138 -10.11 -6.41 19.15
C GLY A 138 -10.40 -5.33 20.20
N TYR A 139 -9.57 -4.28 20.24
CA TYR A 139 -9.81 -3.14 21.13
C TYR A 139 -11.14 -2.45 20.82
N LYS A 140 -11.40 -2.19 19.54
CA LYS A 140 -12.66 -1.58 19.11
C LYS A 140 -13.88 -2.45 19.44
N ALA A 141 -13.80 -3.76 19.22
CA ALA A 141 -14.89 -4.69 19.53
C ALA A 141 -15.27 -4.67 21.01
N VAL A 142 -14.29 -4.57 21.92
CA VAL A 142 -14.56 -4.43 23.37
C VAL A 142 -15.28 -3.13 23.66
N LEU A 143 -14.87 -2.01 23.07
CA LEU A 143 -15.54 -0.73 23.29
C LEU A 143 -16.96 -0.67 22.74
N GLU A 144 -17.26 -1.39 21.66
CA GLU A 144 -18.61 -1.44 21.09
C GLU A 144 -19.53 -2.42 21.85
N ALA A 145 -18.95 -3.38 22.57
CA ALA A 145 -19.69 -4.36 23.36
C ALA A 145 -19.99 -3.88 24.80
N ALA A 146 -19.32 -2.84 25.27
CA ALA A 146 -19.47 -2.26 26.61
C ALA A 146 -20.55 -1.18 26.67
#